data_f889d68b6bedd897f21e2acdbdabe9ac
#
_entry.id   f889d68b6bedd897f21e2acdbdabe9ac
#
_cell.length_a   1.000
_cell.length_b   1.000
_cell.length_c   1.000
_cell.angle_alpha   90.00
_cell.angle_beta   90.00
_cell.angle_gamma   90.00
#
_symmetry.space_group_name_H-M   'P 1'
#
loop_
_entity.id
_entity.type
_entity.pdbx_description
1 polymer ?
#
loop_
_entity_poly.entity_id
_entity_poly.type
_entity_poly.pdbx_seq_one_letter_code
_entity_poly.pdbx_strand_id
1 'polypeptide(L)'
;MFKKIIAAFTLALTILISSVALGHSSGHGKPPSNEQILAKASQDLAIIVEKSEPVEGKVLGTSWKGATTKAIHNKTFKHYVVSFTHAEEKRTLYILLNSQGTYLGANFNGKFKEL
;
A
#
# COMPACT_ATOMS: atom_id res chain seq x y z
N MET A 1 1.15 -37.99 -9.76
CA MET A 1 1.08 -37.54 -9.85
C MET A 1 0.99 -36.51 -9.98
N PHE A 2 0.95 -36.39 -9.83
CA PHE A 2 0.94 -35.59 -9.86
C PHE A 2 1.06 -34.53 -10.08
N LYS A 3 1.12 -34.34 -10.05
CA LYS A 3 1.33 -33.60 -10.21
C LYS A 3 1.37 -32.68 -10.71
N LYS A 4 1.31 -32.69 -10.90
CA LYS A 4 1.44 -32.02 -11.39
C LYS A 4 1.14 -31.03 -11.72
N ILE A 5 0.84 -31.11 -11.63
CA ILE A 5 0.66 -30.31 -11.83
C ILE A 5 0.68 -29.20 -11.95
N ILE A 6 0.76 -29.22 -11.83
CA ILE A 6 0.89 -28.32 -11.83
C ILE A 6 0.96 -27.27 -12.24
N ALA A 7 0.99 -27.50 -12.43
CA ALA A 7 1.17 -26.63 -12.76
C ALA A 7 0.89 -25.58 -13.13
N ALA A 8 0.62 -25.88 -13.27
CA ALA A 8 0.48 -25.10 -13.61
C ALA A 8 0.22 -23.96 -13.62
N PHE A 9 0.10 -24.08 -13.43
CA PHE A 9 0.04 -23.19 -13.40
C PHE A 9 0.13 -22.13 -13.56
N THR A 10 0.14 -22.31 -13.48
CA THR A 10 0.46 -21.50 -13.55
C THR A 10 0.30 -20.39 -13.98
N LEU A 11 0.13 -20.51 -14.10
CA LEU A 11 0.19 -19.64 -14.43
C LEU A 11 -0.09 -18.63 -14.62
N ALA A 12 -0.28 -18.97 -14.44
CA ALA A 12 -0.34 -18.18 -14.52
C ALA A 12 -0.40 -17.14 -14.61
N LEU A 13 -0.45 -17.15 -14.46
CA LEU A 13 -0.24 -16.31 -14.46
C LEU A 13 -0.25 -15.34 -14.75
N THR A 14 -0.29 -15.61 -14.80
CA THR A 14 0.02 -14.84 -15.04
C THR A 14 -0.27 -13.80 -15.35
N ILE A 15 -0.49 -13.93 -15.38
CA ILE A 15 -0.51 -13.21 -15.56
C ILE A 15 -0.75 -12.19 -15.71
N LEU A 16 -0.82 -12.23 -15.54
CA LEU A 16 -0.80 -11.51 -15.58
C LEU A 16 -0.77 -10.54 -15.69
N ILE A 17 -0.73 -10.62 -15.64
CA ILE A 17 -0.41 -9.94 -15.64
C ILE A 17 -0.53 -8.98 -16.01
N SER A 18 -0.65 -9.07 -16.00
CA SER A 18 -0.54 -8.50 -16.28
C SER A 18 -0.79 -7.53 -16.44
N SER A 19 -0.94 -7.61 -16.28
CA SER A 19 -0.94 -7.01 -16.39
C SER A 19 -1.02 -6.06 -16.48
N VAL A 20 -1.06 -6.00 -16.34
CA VAL A 20 -0.84 -5.48 -16.32
C VAL A 20 -0.86 -4.60 -16.71
N ALA A 21 -0.85 -4.62 -16.86
CA ALA A 21 -0.67 -4.12 -17.19
C ALA A 21 -0.99 -3.27 -17.45
N LEU A 22 -1.18 -3.12 -17.41
CA LEU A 22 -1.44 -2.63 -17.60
C LEU A 22 -1.44 -1.72 -17.49
N GLY A 23 -1.39 -1.74 -17.03
CA GLY A 23 -1.34 -0.89 -16.77
C GLY A 23 -0.78 0.09 -17.27
N HIS A 24 -0.43 0.16 -17.55
CA HIS A 24 0.15 1.01 -18.07
C HIS A 24 -0.42 1.87 -18.83
N SER A 25 -0.67 1.88 -19.22
CA SER A 25 -1.12 2.61 -20.03
C SER A 25 -1.83 3.58 -19.61
N SER A 26 -2.51 3.35 -19.04
CA SER A 26 -3.32 4.16 -18.68
C SER A 26 -2.93 5.23 -18.03
N GLY A 27 -2.14 5.38 -17.47
CA GLY A 27 -1.84 6.36 -16.68
C GLY A 27 -1.69 7.71 -17.14
N HIS A 28 -1.66 8.02 -18.33
CA HIS A 28 -1.40 9.29 -18.65
C HIS A 28 -2.39 10.19 -18.36
N GLY A 29 -2.20 11.16 -17.59
CA GLY A 29 -3.08 12.22 -17.30
C GLY A 29 -4.21 11.96 -16.36
N LYS A 30 -4.45 10.76 -15.97
CA LYS A 30 -5.50 10.47 -15.03
C LYS A 30 -4.97 10.27 -13.66
N PRO A 31 -5.59 10.86 -12.64
CA PRO A 31 -5.18 10.57 -11.26
C PRO A 31 -5.52 9.14 -10.88
N PRO A 32 -4.83 8.54 -9.94
CA PRO A 32 -5.17 7.20 -9.49
C PRO A 32 -6.52 7.17 -8.78
N SER A 33 -7.20 6.04 -8.86
CA SER A 33 -8.45 5.86 -8.13
C SER A 33 -8.15 5.67 -6.65
N ASN A 34 -9.18 5.82 -5.82
CA ASN A 34 -9.01 5.56 -4.40
C ASN A 34 -8.52 4.15 -4.15
N GLU A 35 -9.02 3.18 -4.92
CA GLU A 35 -8.58 1.80 -4.76
C GLU A 35 -7.10 1.64 -5.08
N GLN A 36 -6.62 2.33 -6.09
CA GLN A 36 -5.21 2.28 -6.45
C GLN A 36 -4.35 2.93 -5.36
N ILE A 37 -4.82 4.02 -4.80
CA ILE A 37 -4.12 4.69 -3.72
C ILE A 37 -4.02 3.77 -2.50
N LEU A 38 -5.15 3.14 -2.14
CA LEU A 38 -5.16 2.23 -0.99
C LEU A 38 -4.26 1.03 -1.22
N ALA A 39 -4.27 0.49 -2.44
CA ALA A 39 -3.43 -0.66 -2.76
C ALA A 39 -1.95 -0.31 -2.68
N LYS A 40 -1.58 0.86 -3.19
CA LYS A 40 -0.18 1.29 -3.14
C LYS A 40 0.28 1.50 -1.70
N ALA A 41 -0.55 2.14 -0.89
CA ALA A 41 -0.21 2.35 0.50
C ALA A 41 -0.09 1.02 1.24
N SER A 42 -0.93 0.05 0.91
CA SER A 42 -0.83 -1.28 1.52
C SER A 42 0.47 -1.97 1.17
N GLN A 43 0.95 -1.80 -0.06
CA GLN A 43 2.24 -2.34 -0.46
C GLN A 43 3.36 -1.68 0.35
N ASP A 44 3.28 -0.37 0.53
CA ASP A 44 4.28 0.36 1.30
C ASP A 44 4.28 -0.09 2.75
N LEU A 45 3.10 -0.30 3.33
CA LEU A 45 3.00 -0.80 4.69
C LEU A 45 3.64 -2.18 4.80
N ALA A 46 3.37 -3.06 3.85
CA ALA A 46 3.96 -4.39 3.86
C ALA A 46 5.50 -4.32 3.81
N ILE A 47 6.03 -3.42 3.01
CA ILE A 47 7.48 -3.25 2.93
C ILE A 47 8.05 -2.75 4.26
N ILE A 48 7.39 -1.79 4.88
CA ILE A 48 7.82 -1.27 6.18
C ILE A 48 7.87 -2.41 7.21
N VAL A 49 6.83 -3.23 7.23
CA VAL A 49 6.76 -4.34 8.18
C VAL A 49 7.84 -5.38 7.87
N GLU A 50 7.97 -5.75 6.61
CA GLU A 50 8.90 -6.82 6.23
C GLU A 50 10.35 -6.43 6.43
N LYS A 51 10.66 -5.17 6.25
CA LYS A 51 12.02 -4.68 6.44
C LYS A 51 12.28 -4.20 7.86
N SER A 52 11.29 -4.30 8.72
CA SER A 52 11.39 -3.85 10.11
C SER A 52 11.84 -2.39 10.19
N GLU A 53 11.37 -1.56 9.27
CA GLU A 53 11.73 -0.15 9.30
C GLU A 53 10.94 0.54 10.40
N PRO A 54 11.62 1.26 11.29
CA PRO A 54 10.88 1.92 12.37
C PRO A 54 10.12 3.13 11.85
N VAL A 55 8.93 3.34 12.40
CA VAL A 55 8.15 4.55 12.17
C VAL A 55 8.14 5.27 13.51
N GLU A 56 8.74 6.43 13.55
CA GLU A 56 8.86 7.20 14.80
C GLU A 56 9.42 6.33 15.93
N GLY A 57 10.42 5.52 15.58
CA GLY A 57 11.11 4.68 16.55
C GLY A 57 10.42 3.36 16.86
N LYS A 58 9.25 3.09 16.28
CA LYS A 58 8.53 1.87 16.56
C LYS A 58 8.57 0.93 15.36
N VAL A 59 8.98 -0.30 15.60
CA VAL A 59 8.96 -1.34 14.57
C VAL A 59 7.57 -1.99 14.58
N LEU A 60 6.93 -2.03 13.42
CA LEU A 60 5.59 -2.58 13.31
C LEU A 60 5.64 -4.10 13.19
N GLY A 61 4.79 -4.78 13.96
CA GLY A 61 4.71 -6.24 13.88
C GLY A 61 3.92 -6.69 12.66
N THR A 62 3.95 -8.00 12.41
CA THR A 62 3.31 -8.56 11.23
C THR A 62 1.79 -8.36 11.21
N SER A 63 1.18 -8.18 12.39
CA SER A 63 -0.26 -7.96 12.45
C SER A 63 -0.67 -6.69 11.72
N TRP A 64 0.23 -5.74 11.55
CA TRP A 64 -0.09 -4.52 10.81
C TRP A 64 -0.42 -4.79 9.35
N LYS A 65 0.02 -5.91 8.79
CA LYS A 65 -0.27 -6.23 7.39
C LYS A 65 -1.71 -6.71 7.18
N GLY A 66 -2.33 -7.26 8.20
CA GLY A 66 -3.65 -7.83 8.02
C GLY A 66 -4.71 -7.41 9.02
N ALA A 67 -4.29 -6.85 10.16
CA ALA A 67 -5.23 -6.54 11.23
C ALA A 67 -5.58 -5.06 11.28
N THR A 68 -5.47 -4.36 10.16
CA THR A 68 -5.76 -2.93 10.13
C THR A 68 -6.93 -2.63 9.22
N THR A 69 -7.61 -1.52 9.51
CA THR A 69 -8.64 -0.96 8.64
C THR A 69 -8.04 0.24 7.94
N LYS A 70 -8.11 0.24 6.62
CA LYS A 70 -7.49 1.32 5.84
C LYS A 70 -8.53 2.23 5.23
N ALA A 71 -8.17 3.49 5.08
CA ALA A 71 -9.05 4.49 4.50
C ALA A 71 -8.21 5.64 3.93
N ILE A 72 -8.79 6.37 2.98
CA ILE A 72 -8.20 7.61 2.53
C ILE A 72 -8.44 8.65 3.62
N HIS A 73 -7.37 9.12 4.23
CA HIS A 73 -7.47 10.11 5.30
C HIS A 73 -7.50 11.53 4.73
N ASN A 74 -6.67 11.78 3.71
CA ASN A 74 -6.62 13.09 3.10
C ASN A 74 -6.22 12.93 1.64
N LYS A 75 -6.76 13.77 0.77
CA LYS A 75 -6.48 13.69 -0.65
C LYS A 75 -6.45 15.10 -1.19
N THR A 76 -5.25 15.58 -1.50
CA THR A 76 -5.09 16.89 -2.07
C THR A 76 -4.64 16.74 -3.51
N PHE A 77 -4.49 17.87 -4.19
CA PHE A 77 -4.01 17.89 -5.55
C PHE A 77 -2.65 17.24 -5.70
N LYS A 78 -1.77 17.36 -4.72
CA LYS A 78 -0.39 16.87 -4.83
C LYS A 78 -0.06 15.68 -3.94
N HIS A 79 -0.91 15.37 -2.97
CA HIS A 79 -0.58 14.36 -1.97
C HIS A 79 -1.79 13.58 -1.54
N TYR A 80 -1.56 12.34 -1.14
CA TYR A 80 -2.59 11.49 -0.56
C TYR A 80 -2.09 10.97 0.77
N VAL A 81 -2.96 10.88 1.74
CA VAL A 81 -2.65 10.27 3.04
C VAL A 81 -3.60 9.11 3.26
N VAL A 82 -3.06 7.94 3.53
CA VAL A 82 -3.85 6.74 3.80
C VAL A 82 -3.64 6.37 5.26
N SER A 83 -4.73 6.12 5.97
CA SER A 83 -4.67 5.71 7.36
C SER A 83 -4.87 4.20 7.49
N PHE A 84 -4.13 3.61 8.42
CA PHE A 84 -4.26 2.21 8.78
C PHE A 84 -4.48 2.14 10.28
N THR A 85 -5.67 1.77 10.70
CA THR A 85 -6.03 1.73 12.11
C THR A 85 -5.93 0.30 12.63
N HIS A 86 -5.11 0.11 13.65
CA HIS A 86 -4.90 -1.19 14.28
C HIS A 86 -5.67 -1.18 15.59
N ALA A 87 -6.81 -1.88 15.61
CA ALA A 87 -7.70 -1.79 16.75
C ALA A 87 -7.08 -2.32 18.03
N GLU A 88 -6.33 -3.43 17.94
CA GLU A 88 -5.73 -4.01 19.13
C GLU A 88 -4.64 -3.14 19.73
N GLU A 89 -3.86 -2.49 18.88
CA GLU A 89 -2.82 -1.60 19.38
C GLU A 89 -3.34 -0.20 19.67
N LYS A 90 -4.58 0.07 19.27
CA LYS A 90 -5.22 1.37 19.48
C LYS A 90 -4.38 2.49 18.90
N ARG A 91 -3.94 2.29 17.68
CA ARG A 91 -3.01 3.20 17.03
C ARG A 91 -3.34 3.27 15.54
N THR A 92 -3.11 4.42 14.96
CA THR A 92 -3.31 4.62 13.52
C THR A 92 -1.98 5.04 12.91
N LEU A 93 -1.61 4.37 11.83
CA LEU A 93 -0.46 4.73 11.04
C LEU A 93 -0.97 5.52 9.83
N TYR A 94 -0.27 6.59 9.49
CA TYR A 94 -0.60 7.40 8.31
C TYR A 94 0.56 7.30 7.34
N ILE A 95 0.25 7.03 6.07
CA ILE A 95 1.25 6.94 5.01
C ILE A 95 0.99 8.05 4.01
N LEU A 96 2.02 8.82 3.72
CA LEU A 96 1.96 9.93 2.78
C LEU A 96 2.51 9.49 1.43
N LEU A 97 1.74 9.72 0.38
CA LEU A 97 2.14 9.47 -1.00
C LEU A 97 2.05 10.76 -1.79
N ASN A 98 2.86 10.89 -2.82
CA ASN A 98 2.68 12.01 -3.74
C ASN A 98 1.60 11.66 -4.78
N SER A 99 1.36 12.56 -5.71
CA SER A 99 0.27 12.38 -6.68
C SER A 99 0.52 11.24 -7.66
N GLN A 100 1.74 10.77 -7.79
CA GLN A 100 2.05 9.60 -8.60
C GLN A 100 2.00 8.30 -7.80
N GLY A 101 1.68 8.39 -6.51
CA GLY A 101 1.63 7.21 -5.66
C GLY A 101 2.97 6.82 -5.05
N THR A 102 3.98 7.68 -5.15
CA THR A 102 5.29 7.39 -4.56
C THR A 102 5.26 7.65 -3.06
N TYR A 103 5.79 6.70 -2.31
CA TYR A 103 5.85 6.80 -0.85
C TYR A 103 6.78 7.94 -0.44
N LEU A 104 6.31 8.80 0.45
CA LEU A 104 7.09 9.92 0.95
C LEU A 104 7.40 9.82 2.44
N GLY A 105 6.55 9.16 3.22
CA GLY A 105 6.80 9.03 4.65
C GLY A 105 5.63 8.46 5.39
N ALA A 106 5.82 8.23 6.68
CA ALA A 106 4.77 7.68 7.53
C ALA A 106 4.94 8.21 8.94
N ASN A 107 3.83 8.32 9.66
CA ASN A 107 3.87 8.69 11.07
C ASN A 107 2.57 8.23 11.74
N PHE A 108 2.45 8.52 13.04
CA PHE A 108 1.29 8.11 13.81
C PHE A 108 0.36 9.28 14.14
N ASN A 109 0.63 10.49 13.66
CA ASN A 109 -0.25 11.61 13.96
C ASN A 109 -0.93 12.20 12.73
N GLY A 110 -0.57 11.75 11.54
CA GLY A 110 -1.21 12.23 10.32
C GLY A 110 -0.81 13.62 9.89
N LYS A 111 0.21 14.20 10.52
CA LYS A 111 0.65 15.54 10.18
C LYS A 111 1.91 15.49 9.38
N PHE A 112 1.88 16.08 8.19
CA PHE A 112 3.02 16.09 7.29
C PHE A 112 3.25 17.51 6.83
N LYS A 113 4.50 17.94 6.84
CA LYS A 113 4.81 19.30 6.46
C LYS A 113 4.52 19.59 4.99
N GLU A 114 4.42 18.55 4.18
CA GLU A 114 4.08 18.70 2.77
C GLU A 114 2.62 19.12 2.53
N LEU A 115 1.78 18.98 3.51
CA LEU A 115 0.36 19.27 3.34
C LEU A 115 -0.01 20.73 3.66
#